data_e379b50f7a8ac2f21a951b3d7cc94344
#
_entry.id   e379b50f7a8ac2f21a951b3d7cc94344
#
_cell.length_a   1.000
_cell.length_b   1.000
_cell.length_c   1.000
_cell.angle_alpha   90.00
_cell.angle_beta   90.00
_cell.angle_gamma   90.00
#
_symmetry.space_group_name_H-M   'P 1'
#
loop_
_entity.id
_entity.type
_entity.pdbx_description
1 polymer ?
#
loop_
_entity_poly.entity_id
_entity_poly.type
_entity_poly.pdbx_seq_one_letter_code
_entity_poly.pdbx_strand_id
1 'polypeptide(L)'
;MLFDLRGRRKRVIQVIYVMLAFVMAASLLVIGLPGGLNPFSSGNSVVSQDTADLAVERATTIERKLRQDPENLTLQQELIRERIVAGNALVEVDGESQVVGPDAIEQYELAATAWERYVKDSGQDPDRGVAQLASGMLFSLAQGATVAQFEANMQAAADAQAFVARAGEREFQSGEGPAPTGLLVTLATYQLYALDFGEAAKSRQEALALADSPEQKQEIKRTLDAVERDAKRVEKYLARVKKQARKEGGASLKEPVGGIGGSTLSPTSP
;
A
#
# COMPACT_ATOMS: atom_id res chain seq x y z
N MET A 1 39.03 6.97 15.04
CA MET A 1 38.01 7.80 15.74
C MET A 1 36.98 8.23 14.73
N LEU A 2 35.89 7.45 14.58
CA LEU A 2 35.00 7.55 13.42
C LEU A 2 33.61 8.09 13.76
N PHE A 3 33.33 8.54 14.98
CA PHE A 3 32.03 9.08 15.34
C PHE A 3 32.16 10.37 16.14
N ASP A 4 32.14 11.50 15.44
CA ASP A 4 31.98 12.81 16.06
C ASP A 4 30.51 13.05 16.36
N LEU A 5 30.11 12.91 17.64
CA LEU A 5 28.71 13.02 18.11
C LEU A 5 28.34 14.46 18.54
N ARG A 6 29.10 15.47 18.15
CA ARG A 6 28.84 16.88 18.51
C ARG A 6 28.20 17.64 17.34
N GLY A 7 26.97 18.13 17.53
CA GLY A 7 26.33 19.06 16.62
C GLY A 7 25.03 18.56 15.99
N ARG A 8 24.65 19.15 14.85
CA ARG A 8 23.40 18.90 14.11
C ARG A 8 23.16 17.43 13.75
N ARG A 9 24.21 16.62 13.66
CA ARG A 9 24.17 15.16 13.39
C ARG A 9 23.48 14.36 14.51
N LYS A 10 23.58 14.79 15.77
CA LYS A 10 22.92 14.09 16.89
C LYS A 10 21.39 14.11 16.75
N ARG A 11 20.82 15.20 16.24
CA ARG A 11 19.36 15.31 15.99
C ARG A 11 18.93 14.45 14.82
N VAL A 12 19.75 14.37 13.77
CA VAL A 12 19.49 13.49 12.62
C VAL A 12 19.51 12.02 13.03
N ILE A 13 20.50 11.62 13.83
CA ILE A 13 20.60 10.26 14.35
C ILE A 13 19.41 9.93 15.28
N GLN A 14 18.98 10.87 16.13
CA GLN A 14 17.79 10.68 16.97
C GLN A 14 16.52 10.52 16.14
N VAL A 15 16.36 11.30 15.08
CA VAL A 15 15.20 11.17 14.16
C VAL A 15 15.23 9.82 13.46
N ILE A 16 16.39 9.36 12.98
CA ILE A 16 16.56 8.04 12.38
C ILE A 16 16.19 6.92 13.37
N TYR A 17 16.64 7.00 14.62
CA TYR A 17 16.30 6.00 15.64
C TYR A 17 14.82 6.02 16.02
N VAL A 18 14.20 7.20 16.10
CA VAL A 18 12.73 7.32 16.34
C VAL A 18 11.96 6.76 15.16
N MET A 19 12.39 7.03 13.93
CA MET A 19 11.77 6.49 12.73
C MET A 19 11.94 4.97 12.63
N LEU A 20 13.14 4.46 12.93
CA LEU A 20 13.40 3.02 13.00
C LEU A 20 12.56 2.34 14.10
N ALA A 21 12.44 2.98 15.27
CA ALA A 21 11.58 2.49 16.34
C ALA A 21 10.09 2.52 15.94
N PHE A 22 9.66 3.51 15.18
CA PHE A 22 8.29 3.60 14.68
C PHE A 22 8.00 2.52 13.63
N VAL A 23 8.94 2.28 12.70
CA VAL A 23 8.86 1.17 11.74
C VAL A 23 8.88 -0.18 12.44
N MET A 24 9.74 -0.36 13.47
CA MET A 24 9.73 -1.57 14.29
C MET A 24 8.44 -1.73 15.11
N ALA A 25 7.90 -0.65 15.68
CA ALA A 25 6.64 -0.70 16.41
C ALA A 25 5.45 -0.99 15.49
N ALA A 26 5.44 -0.42 14.28
CA ALA A 26 4.44 -0.75 13.27
C ALA A 26 4.54 -2.20 12.81
N SER A 27 5.76 -2.75 12.66
CA SER A 27 5.95 -4.17 12.34
C SER A 27 5.56 -5.10 13.50
N LEU A 28 5.74 -4.69 14.77
CA LEU A 28 5.30 -5.45 15.94
C LEU A 28 3.77 -5.47 16.09
N LEU A 29 3.06 -4.42 15.68
CA LEU A 29 1.60 -4.41 15.62
C LEU A 29 1.05 -5.40 14.59
N VAL A 30 1.79 -5.62 13.48
CA VAL A 30 1.46 -6.64 12.47
C VAL A 30 1.77 -8.07 12.98
N ILE A 31 2.77 -8.25 13.85
CA ILE A 31 3.14 -9.55 14.45
C ILE A 31 2.12 -10.01 15.52
N GLY A 32 1.34 -9.08 16.10
CA GLY A 32 0.34 -9.38 17.13
C GLY A 32 -0.96 -10.03 16.62
N LEU A 33 -1.10 -10.24 15.30
CA LEU A 33 -2.24 -10.97 14.75
C LEU A 33 -2.04 -12.49 14.94
N PRO A 34 -3.00 -13.19 15.54
CA PRO A 34 -2.94 -14.64 15.65
C PRO A 34 -3.03 -15.28 14.27
N GLY A 35 -1.86 -15.71 13.75
CA GLY A 35 -1.75 -16.30 12.42
C GLY A 35 -0.36 -16.19 11.78
N GLY A 36 0.58 -15.46 12.37
CA GLY A 36 2.01 -15.54 12.02
C GLY A 36 2.42 -15.09 10.61
N LEU A 37 1.57 -14.33 9.92
CA LEU A 37 1.92 -13.80 8.60
C LEU A 37 2.58 -12.44 8.76
N ASN A 38 3.91 -12.43 8.79
CA ASN A 38 4.70 -11.22 8.65
C ASN A 38 4.94 -10.95 7.15
N PRO A 39 4.19 -10.07 6.48
CA PRO A 39 4.37 -9.79 5.05
C PRO A 39 5.67 -9.03 4.75
N PHE A 40 6.45 -8.66 5.78
CA PHE A 40 7.67 -7.86 5.64
C PHE A 40 8.91 -8.51 6.24
N SER A 41 8.93 -9.84 6.46
CA SER A 41 10.15 -10.50 6.88
C SER A 41 11.12 -10.60 5.70
N SER A 42 11.92 -9.57 5.53
CA SER A 42 13.08 -9.57 4.64
C SER A 42 14.12 -10.56 5.18
N GLY A 43 14.09 -11.77 4.70
CA GLY A 43 15.08 -12.78 5.03
C GLY A 43 15.16 -13.86 3.97
N ASN A 44 16.15 -13.74 3.11
CA ASN A 44 16.69 -14.72 2.17
C ASN A 44 15.76 -15.30 1.09
N SER A 45 16.11 -14.97 -0.13
CA SER A 45 15.51 -15.30 -1.42
C SER A 45 15.37 -16.80 -1.80
N VAL A 46 15.62 -17.72 -0.88
CA VAL A 46 15.47 -19.18 -1.15
C VAL A 46 14.12 -19.72 -0.64
N VAL A 47 13.41 -18.96 0.21
CA VAL A 47 12.10 -19.38 0.76
C VAL A 47 10.95 -18.94 -0.14
N SER A 48 11.20 -18.13 -1.17
CA SER A 48 10.17 -17.43 -1.91
C SER A 48 9.37 -18.31 -2.86
N GLN A 49 10.03 -19.15 -3.66
CA GLN A 49 9.34 -19.93 -4.70
C GLN A 49 8.43 -21.01 -4.10
N ASP A 50 8.94 -21.81 -3.16
CA ASP A 50 8.14 -22.84 -2.48
C ASP A 50 6.93 -22.23 -1.75
N THR A 51 7.10 -21.03 -1.17
CA THR A 51 6.00 -20.32 -0.50
C THR A 51 4.96 -19.83 -1.50
N ALA A 52 5.40 -19.31 -2.66
CA ALA A 52 4.50 -18.91 -3.72
C ALA A 52 3.70 -20.09 -4.26
N ASP A 53 4.36 -21.20 -4.56
CA ASP A 53 3.72 -22.40 -5.11
C ASP A 53 2.67 -22.97 -4.15
N LEU A 54 2.98 -23.04 -2.84
CA LEU A 54 2.03 -23.48 -1.82
C LEU A 54 0.82 -22.54 -1.71
N ALA A 55 1.04 -21.23 -1.77
CA ALA A 55 -0.04 -20.25 -1.71
C ALA A 55 -0.93 -20.33 -2.96
N VAL A 56 -0.35 -20.52 -4.15
CA VAL A 56 -1.10 -20.72 -5.39
C VAL A 56 -1.93 -22.02 -5.35
N GLU A 57 -1.38 -23.11 -4.81
CA GLU A 57 -2.11 -24.37 -4.65
C GLU A 57 -3.32 -24.21 -3.72
N ARG A 58 -3.12 -23.51 -2.58
CA ARG A 58 -4.20 -23.19 -1.64
C ARG A 58 -5.26 -22.31 -2.29
N ALA A 59 -4.86 -21.23 -2.97
CA ALA A 59 -5.77 -20.36 -3.71
C ALA A 59 -6.61 -21.14 -4.72
N THR A 60 -6.01 -22.03 -5.50
CA THR A 60 -6.70 -22.92 -6.46
C THR A 60 -7.72 -23.82 -5.78
N THR A 61 -7.38 -24.34 -4.60
CA THR A 61 -8.29 -25.18 -3.81
C THR A 61 -9.48 -24.36 -3.30
N ILE A 62 -9.25 -23.12 -2.83
CA ILE A 62 -10.29 -22.20 -2.37
C ILE A 62 -11.20 -21.80 -3.54
N GLU A 63 -10.66 -21.50 -4.71
CA GLU A 63 -11.46 -21.20 -5.90
C GLU A 63 -12.39 -22.35 -6.29
N ARG A 64 -11.94 -23.60 -6.11
CA ARG A 64 -12.77 -24.79 -6.34
C ARG A 64 -13.94 -24.85 -5.37
N LYS A 65 -13.73 -24.50 -4.08
CA LYS A 65 -14.79 -24.41 -3.08
C LYS A 65 -15.75 -23.26 -3.39
N LEU A 66 -15.22 -22.09 -3.79
CA LEU A 66 -16.02 -20.93 -4.18
C LEU A 66 -16.90 -21.16 -5.41
N ARG A 67 -16.55 -22.10 -6.29
CA ARG A 67 -17.47 -22.53 -7.37
C ARG A 67 -18.73 -23.24 -6.86
N GLN A 68 -18.67 -23.84 -5.66
CA GLN A 68 -19.80 -24.52 -5.04
C GLN A 68 -20.60 -23.58 -4.12
N ASP A 69 -19.90 -22.63 -3.48
CA ASP A 69 -20.47 -21.63 -2.57
C ASP A 69 -19.90 -20.24 -2.89
N PRO A 70 -20.41 -19.58 -3.96
CA PRO A 70 -19.83 -18.35 -4.48
C PRO A 70 -19.89 -17.14 -3.54
N GLU A 71 -20.86 -17.10 -2.62
CA GLU A 71 -21.11 -15.98 -1.71
C GLU A 71 -20.44 -16.16 -0.34
N ASN A 72 -19.62 -17.19 -0.17
CA ASN A 72 -18.93 -17.47 1.08
C ASN A 72 -17.83 -16.43 1.35
N LEU A 73 -18.13 -15.45 2.18
CA LEU A 73 -17.23 -14.35 2.49
C LEU A 73 -15.91 -14.81 3.13
N THR A 74 -15.95 -15.88 3.95
CA THR A 74 -14.74 -16.42 4.56
C THR A 74 -13.79 -16.99 3.51
N LEU A 75 -14.30 -17.77 2.57
CA LEU A 75 -13.49 -18.31 1.47
C LEU A 75 -12.98 -17.21 0.54
N GLN A 76 -13.77 -16.15 0.31
CA GLN A 76 -13.31 -14.99 -0.45
C GLN A 76 -12.15 -14.27 0.25
N GLN A 77 -12.23 -14.07 1.56
CA GLN A 77 -11.14 -13.50 2.36
C GLN A 77 -9.87 -14.36 2.32
N GLU A 78 -10.02 -15.67 2.46
CA GLU A 78 -8.89 -16.61 2.36
C GLU A 78 -8.25 -16.55 0.98
N LEU A 79 -9.03 -16.51 -0.10
CA LEU A 79 -8.54 -16.39 -1.47
C LEU A 79 -7.69 -15.13 -1.66
N ILE A 80 -8.19 -13.98 -1.19
CA ILE A 80 -7.45 -12.71 -1.26
C ILE A 80 -6.11 -12.83 -0.55
N ARG A 81 -6.11 -13.38 0.67
CA ARG A 81 -4.88 -13.54 1.47
C ARG A 81 -3.86 -14.44 0.77
N GLU A 82 -4.28 -15.61 0.28
CA GLU A 82 -3.36 -16.55 -0.38
C GLU A 82 -2.79 -15.97 -1.68
N ARG A 83 -3.59 -15.26 -2.48
CA ARG A 83 -3.12 -14.57 -3.69
C ARG A 83 -2.12 -13.44 -3.36
N ILE A 84 -2.35 -12.69 -2.29
CA ILE A 84 -1.40 -11.66 -1.82
C ILE A 84 -0.10 -12.31 -1.31
N VAL A 85 -0.19 -13.41 -0.57
CA VAL A 85 1.00 -14.17 -0.11
C VAL A 85 1.81 -14.67 -1.29
N ALA A 86 1.15 -15.24 -2.31
CA ALA A 86 1.83 -15.68 -3.52
C ALA A 86 2.54 -14.52 -4.24
N GLY A 87 1.83 -13.41 -4.44
CA GLY A 87 2.42 -12.22 -5.07
C GLY A 87 3.62 -11.66 -4.28
N ASN A 88 3.49 -11.53 -2.96
CA ASN A 88 4.58 -11.05 -2.11
C ASN A 88 5.81 -11.97 -2.15
N ALA A 89 5.60 -13.29 -2.23
CA ALA A 89 6.69 -14.26 -2.31
C ALA A 89 7.43 -14.20 -3.66
N LEU A 90 6.80 -13.66 -4.70
CA LEU A 90 7.36 -13.51 -6.05
C LEU A 90 7.97 -12.12 -6.31
N VAL A 91 7.90 -11.20 -5.33
CA VAL A 91 8.58 -9.90 -5.45
C VAL A 91 10.09 -10.10 -5.33
N GLU A 92 10.81 -9.65 -6.32
CA GLU A 92 12.27 -9.70 -6.35
C GLU A 92 12.88 -8.51 -5.60
N VAL A 93 14.03 -8.75 -4.93
CA VAL A 93 14.80 -7.70 -4.28
C VAL A 93 16.09 -7.50 -5.09
N ASP A 94 16.20 -6.34 -5.73
CA ASP A 94 17.42 -5.93 -6.43
C ASP A 94 18.09 -4.79 -5.66
N GLY A 95 19.11 -5.14 -4.89
CA GLY A 95 19.77 -4.21 -3.98
C GLY A 95 18.84 -3.71 -2.87
N GLU A 96 18.59 -2.39 -2.82
CA GLU A 96 17.66 -1.77 -1.87
C GLU A 96 16.23 -1.60 -2.46
N SER A 97 16.01 -2.02 -3.70
CA SER A 97 14.74 -1.84 -4.41
C SER A 97 13.96 -3.16 -4.49
N GLN A 98 12.65 -3.08 -4.28
CA GLN A 98 11.74 -4.18 -4.56
C GLN A 98 11.22 -4.03 -5.99
N VAL A 99 11.34 -5.10 -6.77
CA VAL A 99 10.84 -5.16 -8.15
C VAL A 99 9.65 -6.11 -8.21
N VAL A 100 8.51 -5.56 -8.58
CA VAL A 100 7.29 -6.35 -8.79
C VAL A 100 7.35 -6.92 -10.20
N GLY A 101 7.79 -8.18 -10.32
CA GLY A 101 7.90 -8.88 -11.59
C GLY A 101 6.54 -9.33 -12.16
N PRO A 102 6.52 -9.83 -13.42
CA PRO A 102 5.27 -10.26 -14.09
C PRO A 102 4.47 -11.29 -13.29
N ASP A 103 5.15 -12.27 -12.70
CA ASP A 103 4.50 -13.35 -11.94
C ASP A 103 3.84 -12.81 -10.65
N ALA A 104 4.48 -11.86 -9.97
CA ALA A 104 3.90 -11.17 -8.82
C ALA A 104 2.69 -10.33 -9.24
N ILE A 105 2.78 -9.62 -10.37
CA ILE A 105 1.68 -8.82 -10.94
C ILE A 105 0.47 -9.71 -11.21
N GLU A 106 0.65 -10.89 -11.82
CA GLU A 106 -0.44 -11.84 -12.09
C GLU A 106 -1.19 -12.22 -10.80
N GLN A 107 -0.46 -12.55 -9.72
CA GLN A 107 -1.10 -12.91 -8.45
C GLN A 107 -1.84 -11.72 -7.82
N TYR A 108 -1.28 -10.52 -7.92
CA TYR A 108 -1.94 -9.31 -7.44
C TYR A 108 -3.19 -8.94 -8.25
N GLU A 109 -3.21 -9.13 -9.56
CA GLU A 109 -4.40 -8.93 -10.40
C GLU A 109 -5.52 -9.91 -10.04
N LEU A 110 -5.16 -11.18 -9.76
CA LEU A 110 -6.10 -12.17 -9.26
C LEU A 110 -6.63 -11.81 -7.86
N ALA A 111 -5.77 -11.31 -6.97
CA ALA A 111 -6.18 -10.82 -5.66
C ALA A 111 -7.09 -9.58 -5.77
N ALA A 112 -6.79 -8.65 -6.68
CA ALA A 112 -7.61 -7.46 -6.93
C ALA A 112 -9.02 -7.85 -7.40
N THR A 113 -9.12 -8.79 -8.33
CA THR A 113 -10.41 -9.32 -8.81
C THR A 113 -11.21 -9.98 -7.68
N ALA A 114 -10.54 -10.76 -6.82
CA ALA A 114 -11.17 -11.38 -5.65
C ALA A 114 -11.63 -10.32 -4.62
N TRP A 115 -10.83 -9.26 -4.43
CA TRP A 115 -11.15 -8.14 -3.56
C TRP A 115 -12.39 -7.37 -4.03
N GLU A 116 -12.48 -7.02 -5.30
CA GLU A 116 -13.65 -6.32 -5.87
C GLU A 116 -14.95 -7.12 -5.64
N ARG A 117 -14.88 -8.44 -5.86
CA ARG A 117 -16.00 -9.31 -5.59
C ARG A 117 -16.37 -9.33 -4.11
N TYR A 118 -15.38 -9.50 -3.23
CA TYR A 118 -15.58 -9.54 -1.79
C TYR A 118 -16.21 -8.25 -1.26
N VAL A 119 -15.76 -7.07 -1.71
CA VAL A 119 -16.36 -5.79 -1.31
C VAL A 119 -17.82 -5.71 -1.72
N LYS A 120 -18.16 -6.18 -2.93
CA LYS A 120 -19.54 -6.22 -3.40
C LYS A 120 -20.42 -7.16 -2.55
N ASP A 121 -19.93 -8.37 -2.29
CA ASP A 121 -20.66 -9.41 -1.59
C ASP A 121 -20.78 -9.13 -0.08
N SER A 122 -19.83 -8.40 0.51
CA SER A 122 -19.85 -7.93 1.90
C SER A 122 -20.76 -6.71 2.14
N GLY A 123 -21.49 -6.24 1.14
CA GLY A 123 -22.39 -5.08 1.27
C GLY A 123 -21.65 -3.76 1.51
N GLN A 124 -20.43 -3.60 0.98
CA GLN A 124 -19.57 -2.42 1.15
C GLN A 124 -19.05 -2.22 2.60
N ASP A 125 -19.04 -3.26 3.40
CA ASP A 125 -18.45 -3.27 4.75
C ASP A 125 -17.46 -4.44 4.90
N PRO A 126 -16.32 -4.39 4.20
CA PRO A 126 -15.31 -5.45 4.24
C PRO A 126 -14.59 -5.49 5.59
N ASP A 127 -14.09 -6.70 5.94
CA ASP A 127 -13.19 -6.87 7.08
C ASP A 127 -11.99 -5.92 6.99
N ARG A 128 -11.69 -5.22 8.10
CA ARG A 128 -10.62 -4.22 8.15
C ARG A 128 -9.25 -4.78 7.81
N GLY A 129 -8.94 -6.00 8.30
CA GLY A 129 -7.63 -6.63 8.06
C GLY A 129 -7.47 -7.01 6.60
N VAL A 130 -8.53 -7.52 5.96
CA VAL A 130 -8.52 -7.82 4.52
C VAL A 130 -8.42 -6.53 3.69
N ALA A 131 -9.15 -5.48 4.07
CA ALA A 131 -9.06 -4.17 3.41
C ALA A 131 -7.64 -3.58 3.49
N GLN A 132 -6.97 -3.73 4.64
CA GLN A 132 -5.60 -3.27 4.82
C GLN A 132 -4.61 -4.03 3.93
N LEU A 133 -4.74 -5.36 3.84
CA LEU A 133 -3.92 -6.18 2.93
C LEU A 133 -4.17 -5.79 1.47
N ALA A 134 -5.44 -5.63 1.09
CA ALA A 134 -5.82 -5.24 -0.26
C ALA A 134 -5.29 -3.84 -0.63
N SER A 135 -5.36 -2.86 0.28
CA SER A 135 -4.85 -1.51 0.01
C SER A 135 -3.34 -1.50 -0.27
N GLY A 136 -2.56 -2.26 0.51
CA GLY A 136 -1.11 -2.39 0.29
C GLY A 136 -0.78 -3.12 -1.01
N MET A 137 -1.47 -4.21 -1.29
CA MET A 137 -1.30 -4.96 -2.54
C MET A 137 -1.65 -4.12 -3.77
N LEU A 138 -2.77 -3.39 -3.76
CA LEU A 138 -3.20 -2.53 -4.86
C LEU A 138 -2.21 -1.37 -5.09
N PHE A 139 -1.62 -0.82 -4.02
CA PHE A 139 -0.54 0.15 -4.11
C PHE A 139 0.70 -0.46 -4.76
N SER A 140 1.10 -1.68 -4.40
CA SER A 140 2.21 -2.40 -5.02
C SER A 140 1.93 -2.71 -6.50
N LEU A 141 0.70 -3.13 -6.81
CA LEU A 141 0.24 -3.36 -8.18
C LEU A 141 0.32 -2.07 -9.03
N ALA A 142 -0.03 -0.92 -8.45
CA ALA A 142 0.11 0.37 -9.13
C ALA A 142 1.56 0.70 -9.48
N GLN A 143 2.52 0.35 -8.61
CA GLN A 143 3.94 0.59 -8.87
C GLN A 143 4.49 -0.25 -10.04
N GLY A 144 4.01 -1.50 -10.19
CA GLY A 144 4.35 -2.39 -11.30
C GLY A 144 3.51 -2.18 -12.57
N ALA A 145 2.48 -1.33 -12.50
CA ALA A 145 1.50 -1.15 -13.56
C ALA A 145 2.03 -0.37 -14.76
N THR A 146 1.34 -0.52 -15.87
CA THR A 146 1.51 0.36 -17.03
C THR A 146 0.90 1.74 -16.76
N VAL A 147 1.30 2.75 -17.54
CA VAL A 147 0.72 4.10 -17.45
C VAL A 147 -0.80 4.09 -17.58
N ALA A 148 -1.36 3.16 -18.36
CA ALA A 148 -2.81 3.04 -18.53
C ALA A 148 -3.52 2.55 -17.25
N GLN A 149 -2.88 1.70 -16.47
CA GLN A 149 -3.45 1.05 -15.28
C GLN A 149 -3.17 1.79 -13.98
N PHE A 150 -2.12 2.62 -13.96
CA PHE A 150 -1.63 3.26 -12.74
C PHE A 150 -2.72 4.01 -11.97
N GLU A 151 -3.45 4.91 -12.64
CA GLU A 151 -4.48 5.73 -11.96
C GLU A 151 -5.60 4.86 -11.38
N ALA A 152 -6.05 3.85 -12.14
CA ALA A 152 -7.09 2.93 -11.68
C ALA A 152 -6.66 2.12 -10.46
N ASN A 153 -5.43 1.58 -10.47
CA ASN A 153 -4.89 0.82 -9.35
C ASN A 153 -4.66 1.70 -8.12
N MET A 154 -4.19 2.94 -8.30
CA MET A 154 -4.04 3.89 -7.20
C MET A 154 -5.38 4.31 -6.60
N GLN A 155 -6.41 4.51 -7.44
CA GLN A 155 -7.76 4.77 -6.96
C GLN A 155 -8.30 3.59 -6.15
N ALA A 156 -8.14 2.37 -6.66
CA ALA A 156 -8.56 1.17 -5.95
C ALA A 156 -7.83 1.00 -4.59
N ALA A 157 -6.53 1.35 -4.54
CA ALA A 157 -5.77 1.35 -3.29
C ALA A 157 -6.30 2.38 -2.28
N ALA A 158 -6.63 3.59 -2.76
CA ALA A 158 -7.23 4.64 -1.93
C ALA A 158 -8.62 4.24 -1.42
N ASP A 159 -9.45 3.63 -2.26
CA ASP A 159 -10.78 3.15 -1.88
C ASP A 159 -10.69 2.03 -0.82
N ALA A 160 -9.76 1.08 -0.99
CA ALA A 160 -9.50 0.04 0.01
C ALA A 160 -9.00 0.65 1.34
N GLN A 161 -8.10 1.63 1.29
CA GLN A 161 -7.62 2.33 2.48
C GLN A 161 -8.73 3.16 3.16
N ALA A 162 -9.70 3.66 2.42
CA ALA A 162 -10.85 4.37 2.99
C ALA A 162 -11.71 3.43 3.87
N PHE A 163 -11.85 2.15 3.54
CA PHE A 163 -12.49 1.18 4.44
C PHE A 163 -11.71 1.01 5.74
N VAL A 164 -10.38 0.94 5.66
CA VAL A 164 -9.51 0.82 6.84
C VAL A 164 -9.64 2.06 7.74
N ALA A 165 -9.61 3.26 7.16
CA ALA A 165 -9.74 4.51 7.90
C ALA A 165 -11.10 4.60 8.60
N ARG A 166 -12.21 4.31 7.89
CA ARG A 166 -13.56 4.30 8.46
C ARG A 166 -13.72 3.29 9.59
N ALA A 167 -13.12 2.11 9.46
CA ALA A 167 -13.13 1.12 10.55
C ALA A 167 -12.38 1.65 11.79
N GLY A 168 -11.20 2.26 11.59
CA GLY A 168 -10.45 2.90 12.67
C GLY A 168 -11.19 4.06 13.33
N GLU A 169 -11.93 4.85 12.57
CA GLU A 169 -12.77 5.91 13.11
C GLU A 169 -13.91 5.36 13.99
N ARG A 170 -14.58 4.30 13.56
CA ARG A 170 -15.63 3.63 14.37
C ARG A 170 -15.07 3.11 15.67
N GLU A 171 -13.90 2.45 15.64
CA GLU A 171 -13.22 1.96 16.86
C GLU A 171 -12.82 3.11 17.79
N PHE A 172 -12.33 4.21 17.26
CA PHE A 172 -12.00 5.39 18.05
C PHE A 172 -13.24 6.03 18.68
N GLN A 173 -14.34 6.18 17.93
CA GLN A 173 -15.60 6.74 18.43
C GLN A 173 -16.26 5.86 19.50
N SER A 174 -16.11 4.53 19.43
CA SER A 174 -16.58 3.59 20.47
C SER A 174 -15.65 3.52 21.68
N GLY A 175 -14.48 4.16 21.63
CA GLY A 175 -13.48 4.11 22.71
C GLY A 175 -12.66 2.81 22.73
N GLU A 176 -12.75 1.99 21.69
CA GLU A 176 -12.07 0.67 21.57
C GLU A 176 -10.70 0.78 20.89
N GLY A 177 -10.40 1.92 20.25
CA GLY A 177 -9.16 2.10 19.49
C GLY A 177 -8.53 3.49 19.63
N PRO A 178 -7.26 3.64 19.20
CA PRO A 178 -6.59 4.93 19.16
C PRO A 178 -7.15 5.82 18.05
N ALA A 179 -6.87 7.12 18.13
CA ALA A 179 -7.19 8.07 17.06
C ALA A 179 -6.60 7.58 15.72
N PRO A 180 -7.39 7.53 14.63
CA PRO A 180 -6.99 6.96 13.35
C PRO A 180 -6.08 7.88 12.52
N THR A 181 -5.33 8.75 13.16
CA THR A 181 -4.48 9.78 12.52
C THR A 181 -3.55 9.18 11.47
N GLY A 182 -2.85 8.07 11.78
CA GLY A 182 -1.95 7.40 10.85
C GLY A 182 -2.69 6.79 9.65
N LEU A 183 -3.89 6.24 9.86
CA LEU A 183 -4.72 5.67 8.79
C LEU A 183 -5.18 6.76 7.81
N LEU A 184 -5.53 7.94 8.32
CA LEU A 184 -5.93 9.09 7.51
C LEU A 184 -4.75 9.70 6.75
N VAL A 185 -3.54 9.71 7.33
CA VAL A 185 -2.31 10.11 6.61
C VAL A 185 -2.02 9.16 5.45
N THR A 186 -2.15 7.83 5.67
CA THR A 186 -1.99 6.83 4.61
C THR A 186 -3.05 7.01 3.52
N LEU A 187 -4.31 7.24 3.92
CA LEU A 187 -5.41 7.50 2.97
C LEU A 187 -5.12 8.74 2.13
N ALA A 188 -4.75 9.86 2.76
CA ALA A 188 -4.39 11.09 2.05
C ALA A 188 -3.22 10.86 1.08
N THR A 189 -2.23 10.03 1.46
CA THR A 189 -1.10 9.66 0.60
C THR A 189 -1.57 8.92 -0.64
N TYR A 190 -2.44 7.91 -0.50
CA TYR A 190 -2.95 7.14 -1.62
C TYR A 190 -3.84 7.99 -2.54
N GLN A 191 -4.68 8.85 -1.97
CA GLN A 191 -5.51 9.81 -2.72
C GLN A 191 -4.64 10.80 -3.52
N LEU A 192 -3.52 11.29 -2.95
CA LEU A 192 -2.57 12.14 -3.69
C LEU A 192 -1.98 11.43 -4.90
N TYR A 193 -1.56 10.16 -4.77
CA TYR A 193 -1.04 9.39 -5.89
C TYR A 193 -2.14 8.94 -6.87
N ALA A 194 -3.39 8.80 -6.42
CA ALA A 194 -4.56 8.65 -7.27
C ALA A 194 -4.94 9.96 -7.99
N LEU A 195 -4.21 11.05 -7.75
CA LEU A 195 -4.44 12.41 -8.26
C LEU A 195 -5.77 13.02 -7.80
N ASP A 196 -6.37 12.48 -6.74
CA ASP A 196 -7.54 13.05 -6.09
C ASP A 196 -7.12 14.02 -4.98
N PHE A 197 -6.64 15.19 -5.39
CA PHE A 197 -6.19 16.24 -4.47
C PHE A 197 -7.31 16.77 -3.57
N GLY A 198 -8.57 16.67 -4.03
CA GLY A 198 -9.73 17.14 -3.28
C GLY A 198 -10.02 16.28 -2.05
N GLU A 199 -10.11 14.96 -2.23
CA GLU A 199 -10.30 14.03 -1.12
C GLU A 199 -9.04 13.95 -0.22
N ALA A 200 -7.85 14.02 -0.80
CA ALA A 200 -6.61 14.07 -0.03
C ALA A 200 -6.55 15.27 0.93
N ALA A 201 -7.07 16.43 0.51
CA ALA A 201 -7.14 17.62 1.36
C ALA A 201 -8.10 17.41 2.55
N LYS A 202 -9.23 16.70 2.35
CA LYS A 202 -10.18 16.36 3.42
C LYS A 202 -9.53 15.41 4.43
N SER A 203 -8.97 14.28 3.95
CA SER A 203 -8.29 13.30 4.80
C SER A 203 -7.13 13.93 5.59
N ARG A 204 -6.37 14.84 4.96
CA ARG A 204 -5.33 15.63 5.63
C ARG A 204 -5.90 16.50 6.76
N GLN A 205 -7.03 17.19 6.50
CA GLN A 205 -7.67 18.05 7.50
C GLN A 205 -8.15 17.23 8.70
N GLU A 206 -8.75 16.08 8.47
CA GLU A 206 -9.20 15.15 9.50
C GLU A 206 -8.02 14.61 10.33
N ALA A 207 -6.94 14.18 9.67
CA ALA A 207 -5.71 13.75 10.35
C ALA A 207 -5.12 14.85 11.25
N LEU A 208 -5.11 16.11 10.77
CA LEU A 208 -4.63 17.26 11.54
C LEU A 208 -5.55 17.61 12.71
N ALA A 209 -6.85 17.40 12.59
CA ALA A 209 -7.81 17.61 13.68
C ALA A 209 -7.63 16.62 14.82
N LEU A 210 -7.29 15.37 14.49
CA LEU A 210 -7.09 14.26 15.45
C LEU A 210 -5.65 14.19 16.00
N ALA A 211 -4.73 14.99 15.51
CA ALA A 211 -3.34 14.98 15.96
C ALA A 211 -3.22 15.53 17.39
N ASP A 212 -2.55 14.77 18.25
CA ASP A 212 -2.46 14.99 19.71
C ASP A 212 -1.53 16.14 20.10
N SER A 213 -0.59 16.51 19.22
CA SER A 213 0.42 17.53 19.53
C SER A 213 0.73 18.44 18.34
N PRO A 214 1.27 19.66 18.60
CA PRO A 214 1.76 20.54 17.54
C PRO A 214 2.87 19.89 16.69
N GLU A 215 3.72 19.09 17.31
CA GLU A 215 4.81 18.37 16.64
C GLU A 215 4.25 17.35 15.65
N GLN A 216 3.26 16.56 16.05
CA GLN A 216 2.58 15.61 15.18
C GLN A 216 1.88 16.33 14.01
N LYS A 217 1.20 17.48 14.28
CA LYS A 217 0.61 18.30 13.21
C LYS A 217 1.65 18.79 12.22
N GLN A 218 2.82 19.18 12.69
CA GLN A 218 3.90 19.63 11.82
C GLN A 218 4.47 18.48 10.98
N GLU A 219 4.60 17.29 11.56
CA GLU A 219 5.08 16.09 10.86
C GLU A 219 4.09 15.67 9.76
N ILE A 220 2.79 15.62 10.07
CA ILE A 220 1.74 15.33 9.08
C ILE A 220 1.81 16.32 7.90
N LYS A 221 1.91 17.62 8.21
CA LYS A 221 2.02 18.65 7.16
C LYS A 221 3.25 18.42 6.29
N ARG A 222 4.43 18.19 6.90
CA ARG A 222 5.68 18.00 6.18
C ARG A 222 5.62 16.78 5.27
N THR A 223 5.11 15.65 5.80
CA THR A 223 4.97 14.40 5.05
C THR A 223 4.03 14.58 3.86
N LEU A 224 2.81 15.07 4.10
CA LEU A 224 1.85 15.23 3.02
C LEU A 224 2.22 16.32 2.01
N ASP A 225 2.90 17.40 2.42
CA ASP A 225 3.45 18.40 1.50
C ASP A 225 4.54 17.80 0.59
N ALA A 226 5.34 16.87 1.08
CA ALA A 226 6.33 16.16 0.27
C ALA A 226 5.63 15.23 -0.73
N VAL A 227 4.70 14.42 -0.29
CA VAL A 227 3.90 13.51 -1.15
C VAL A 227 3.13 14.29 -2.21
N GLU A 228 2.52 15.41 -1.86
CA GLU A 228 1.77 16.25 -2.81
C GLU A 228 2.68 16.81 -3.92
N ARG A 229 3.90 17.24 -3.58
CA ARG A 229 4.88 17.65 -4.60
C ARG A 229 5.24 16.52 -5.55
N ASP A 230 5.39 15.30 -5.03
CA ASP A 230 5.70 14.13 -5.83
C ASP A 230 4.52 13.71 -6.69
N ALA A 231 3.31 13.67 -6.15
CA ALA A 231 2.09 13.40 -6.90
C ALA A 231 1.88 14.38 -8.06
N LYS A 232 2.17 15.68 -7.87
CA LYS A 232 2.14 16.67 -8.96
C LYS A 232 3.21 16.42 -10.04
N ARG A 233 4.35 15.80 -9.71
CA ARG A 233 5.33 15.38 -10.71
C ARG A 233 4.82 14.17 -11.51
N VAL A 234 4.22 13.19 -10.81
CA VAL A 234 3.58 12.03 -11.44
C VAL A 234 2.47 12.48 -12.38
N GLU A 235 1.58 13.37 -11.94
CA GLU A 235 0.51 13.95 -12.78
C GLU A 235 1.05 14.53 -14.08
N LYS A 236 2.09 15.38 -13.99
CA LYS A 236 2.73 16.00 -15.17
C LYS A 236 3.36 14.95 -16.09
N TYR A 237 3.96 13.91 -15.53
CA TYR A 237 4.54 12.83 -16.31
C TYR A 237 3.44 12.05 -17.04
N LEU A 238 2.40 11.61 -16.34
CA LEU A 238 1.27 10.87 -16.93
C LEU A 238 0.58 11.69 -18.03
N ALA A 239 0.37 13.00 -17.81
CA ALA A 239 -0.20 13.89 -18.81
C ALA A 239 0.69 13.96 -20.08
N ARG A 240 2.01 13.98 -19.92
CA ARG A 240 2.98 13.98 -21.03
C ARG A 240 2.90 12.67 -21.83
N VAL A 241 2.95 11.52 -21.11
CA VAL A 241 2.89 10.19 -21.75
C VAL A 241 1.56 9.99 -22.47
N LYS A 242 0.42 10.35 -21.84
CA LYS A 242 -0.90 10.30 -22.48
C LYS A 242 -0.98 11.18 -23.74
N LYS A 243 -0.36 12.37 -23.71
CA LYS A 243 -0.29 13.26 -24.88
C LYS A 243 0.54 12.65 -26.01
N GLN A 244 1.65 12.00 -25.67
CA GLN A 244 2.52 11.32 -26.63
C GLN A 244 1.81 10.09 -27.23
N ALA A 245 1.18 9.28 -26.40
CA ALA A 245 0.42 8.11 -26.82
C ALA A 245 -0.68 8.43 -27.85
N ARG A 246 -1.36 9.56 -27.68
CA ARG A 246 -2.38 10.03 -28.66
C ARG A 246 -1.76 10.30 -30.02
N LYS A 247 -0.48 10.67 -30.11
CA LYS A 247 0.23 10.92 -31.37
C LYS A 247 0.78 9.64 -32.00
N GLU A 248 1.11 8.63 -31.19
CA GLU A 248 1.81 7.40 -31.58
C GLU A 248 0.90 6.17 -31.63
N GLY A 249 -0.43 6.34 -31.61
CA GLY A 249 -1.38 5.24 -31.66
C GLY A 249 -1.44 4.35 -30.41
N GLY A 250 -1.02 4.88 -29.24
CA GLY A 250 -1.21 4.23 -27.94
C GLY A 250 -0.07 3.35 -27.44
N ALA A 251 1.03 3.20 -28.19
CA ALA A 251 2.14 2.31 -27.81
C ALA A 251 2.78 2.67 -26.46
N SER A 252 2.97 3.96 -26.17
CA SER A 252 3.58 4.45 -24.94
C SER A 252 2.73 4.25 -23.66
N LEU A 253 1.44 3.92 -23.79
CA LEU A 253 0.59 3.59 -22.63
C LEU A 253 0.86 2.20 -22.05
N LYS A 254 1.55 1.35 -22.81
CA LYS A 254 1.92 -0.01 -22.40
C LYS A 254 3.27 -0.07 -21.66
N GLU A 255 3.97 1.06 -21.58
CA GLU A 255 5.22 1.13 -20.85
C GLU A 255 4.95 1.09 -19.34
N PRO A 256 5.76 0.32 -18.55
CA PRO A 256 5.62 0.29 -17.11
C PRO A 256 5.96 1.66 -16.50
N VAL A 257 5.20 2.03 -15.48
CA VAL A 257 5.43 3.26 -14.69
C VAL A 257 6.71 3.17 -13.86
N GLY A 258 7.29 1.97 -13.73
CA GLY A 258 8.47 1.67 -12.92
C GLY A 258 9.72 2.53 -13.17
N GLY A 259 9.79 3.25 -14.31
CA GLY A 259 10.80 4.29 -14.53
C GLY A 259 10.60 5.55 -13.66
N ILE A 260 9.44 5.71 -13.04
CA ILE A 260 9.14 6.78 -12.07
C ILE A 260 9.40 6.31 -10.64
N GLY A 261 9.21 5.01 -10.37
CA GLY A 261 9.29 4.43 -9.03
C GLY A 261 10.70 4.27 -8.47
N GLY A 262 11.73 4.17 -9.35
CA GLY A 262 13.12 4.02 -8.91
C GLY A 262 13.70 5.24 -8.18
N SER A 263 13.05 6.40 -8.25
CA SER A 263 13.53 7.62 -7.59
C SER A 263 12.44 8.51 -6.99
N THR A 264 11.15 8.23 -7.26
CA THR A 264 10.08 9.18 -6.91
C THR A 264 8.98 8.63 -6.01
N LEU A 265 8.77 7.31 -5.98
CA LEU A 265 7.77 6.68 -5.11
C LEU A 265 8.39 6.05 -3.85
N SER A 266 9.70 5.93 -3.76
CA SER A 266 10.32 5.66 -2.47
C SER A 266 10.05 6.85 -1.56
N PRO A 267 9.46 6.66 -0.37
CA PRO A 267 9.45 7.73 0.62
C PRO A 267 10.91 8.12 0.82
N THR A 268 11.28 9.29 0.35
CA THR A 268 12.60 9.86 0.61
C THR A 268 12.83 9.77 2.08
N SER A 269 13.67 8.81 2.49
CA SER A 269 14.24 8.81 3.83
C SER A 269 14.91 10.15 4.01
N PRO A 270 14.53 10.93 5.03
CA PRO A 270 15.17 12.20 5.33
C PRO A 270 16.62 12.01 5.79
#